data_cc0124bedc24913d6e174fbd0590feff
#
_entry.id   cc0124bedc24913d6e174fbd0590feff
#
_cell.length_a   1.000
_cell.length_b   1.000
_cell.length_c   1.000
_cell.angle_alpha   90.00
_cell.angle_beta   90.00
_cell.angle_gamma   90.00
#
_symmetry.space_group_name_H-M   'P 1'
#
loop_
_entity.id
_entity.type
_entity.pdbx_description
1 polymer ?
#
loop_
_entity_poly.entity_id
_entity_poly.type
_entity_poly.pdbx_seq_one_letter_code
_entity_poly.pdbx_strand_id
1 'polypeptide(L)'
;MKKILIMGLPGSGKTTLASKLVPLLNAKWLNNDEARKAANDWDFSEEGRIRQAKRMADIAEKYKQEGHYDYLVTDYICPTPKTRELFNADYVIWIDTIETVSYTHLTLPTNREV
;
A
#
# COMPACT_ATOMS: atom_id res chain seq x y z
N MET A 1 7.07 7.24 11.70
CA MET A 1 6.88 6.08 10.82
C MET A 1 6.55 6.56 9.41
N LYS A 2 7.25 6.04 8.45
CA LYS A 2 7.00 6.36 7.04
C LYS A 2 6.12 5.29 6.41
N LYS A 3 5.26 5.70 5.50
CA LYS A 3 4.33 4.79 4.81
C LYS A 3 4.84 4.50 3.41
N ILE A 4 4.90 3.22 3.08
CA ILE A 4 5.33 2.75 1.76
C ILE A 4 4.15 2.03 1.11
N LEU A 5 3.74 2.51 -0.05
CA LEU A 5 2.65 1.91 -0.81
C LEU A 5 3.25 1.15 -1.99
N ILE A 6 2.97 -0.14 -2.04
CA ILE A 6 3.35 -0.97 -3.19
C ILE A 6 2.09 -1.22 -4.00
N MET A 7 2.10 -0.81 -5.25
CA MET A 7 0.93 -0.97 -6.10
C MET A 7 1.29 -1.66 -7.40
N GLY A 8 0.32 -2.32 -7.96
CA GLY A 8 0.49 -3.07 -9.20
C GLY A 8 -0.70 -3.99 -9.40
N LEU A 9 -0.74 -4.63 -10.55
CA LEU A 9 -1.82 -5.54 -10.89
C LEU A 9 -1.70 -6.84 -10.12
N PRO A 10 -2.78 -7.63 -10.02
CA PRO A 10 -2.70 -8.95 -9.39
C PRO A 10 -1.62 -9.78 -10.09
N GLY A 11 -0.83 -10.49 -9.32
CA GLY A 11 0.23 -11.31 -9.87
C GLY A 11 1.49 -10.55 -10.23
N SER A 12 1.58 -9.27 -9.91
CA SER A 12 2.76 -8.46 -10.24
C SER A 12 3.94 -8.68 -9.28
N GLY A 13 3.72 -9.36 -8.17
CA GLY A 13 4.79 -9.57 -7.21
C GLY A 13 4.73 -8.64 -6.01
N LYS A 14 3.63 -7.92 -5.81
CA LYS A 14 3.49 -7.00 -4.68
C LYS A 14 3.72 -7.68 -3.33
N THR A 15 3.09 -8.83 -3.16
CA THR A 15 3.20 -9.58 -1.92
C THR A 15 4.63 -10.07 -1.70
N THR A 16 5.27 -10.54 -2.76
CA THR A 16 6.65 -10.99 -2.68
C THR A 16 7.57 -9.86 -2.24
N LEU A 17 7.42 -8.69 -2.86
CA LEU A 17 8.25 -7.55 -2.50
C LEU A 17 7.97 -7.09 -1.06
N ALA A 18 6.71 -7.03 -0.67
CA ALA A 18 6.36 -6.63 0.69
C ALA A 18 6.97 -7.58 1.71
N SER A 19 6.90 -8.89 1.45
CA SER A 19 7.43 -9.87 2.39
C SER A 19 8.95 -9.75 2.54
N LYS A 20 9.64 -9.25 1.54
CA LYS A 20 11.07 -9.04 1.62
C LYS A 20 11.43 -7.73 2.30
N LEU A 21 10.66 -6.69 2.07
CA LEU A 21 10.93 -5.38 2.65
C LEU A 21 10.66 -5.32 4.14
N VAL A 22 9.61 -5.99 4.57
CA VAL A 22 9.16 -5.89 5.97
C VAL A 22 10.26 -6.22 6.97
N PRO A 23 10.98 -7.35 6.86
CA PRO A 23 12.02 -7.65 7.85
C PRO A 23 13.25 -6.75 7.70
N LEU A 24 13.49 -6.20 6.51
CA LEU A 24 14.66 -5.35 6.29
C LEU A 24 14.48 -3.95 6.86
N LEU A 25 13.25 -3.49 6.97
CA LEU A 25 12.97 -2.09 7.31
C LEU A 25 12.37 -1.88 8.70
N ASN A 26 12.29 -2.92 9.50
CA ASN A 26 11.55 -2.84 10.75
C ASN A 26 10.15 -2.30 10.49
N ALA A 27 9.45 -2.95 9.60
CA ALA A 27 8.17 -2.47 9.09
C ALA A 27 7.01 -3.35 9.55
N LYS A 28 5.85 -2.73 9.65
CA LYS A 28 4.59 -3.46 9.79
C LYS A 28 4.00 -3.62 8.39
N TRP A 29 3.57 -4.82 8.06
CA TRP A 29 2.90 -5.09 6.79
C TRP A 29 1.40 -4.99 7.00
N LEU A 30 0.79 -4.02 6.36
CA LEU A 30 -0.65 -3.85 6.38
C LEU A 30 -1.20 -4.36 5.05
N ASN A 31 -1.66 -5.60 5.05
CA ASN A 31 -2.17 -6.23 3.84
C ASN A 31 -3.58 -5.74 3.54
N ASN A 32 -3.79 -5.27 2.32
CA ASN A 32 -5.07 -4.70 1.93
C ASN A 32 -6.20 -5.74 1.98
N ASP A 33 -5.94 -6.95 1.51
CA ASP A 33 -6.96 -7.99 1.50
C ASP A 33 -7.33 -8.43 2.92
N GLU A 34 -6.36 -8.49 3.80
CA GLU A 34 -6.63 -8.83 5.19
C GLU A 34 -7.46 -7.75 5.88
N ALA A 35 -7.21 -6.50 5.56
CA ALA A 35 -8.01 -5.41 6.11
C ALA A 35 -9.46 -5.49 5.63
N ARG A 36 -9.67 -5.83 4.36
CA ARG A 36 -11.01 -6.03 3.84
C ARG A 36 -11.70 -7.20 4.51
N LYS A 37 -10.98 -8.29 4.70
CA LYS A 37 -11.52 -9.48 5.35
C LYS A 37 -11.94 -9.17 6.80
N ALA A 38 -11.10 -8.47 7.52
CA ALA A 38 -11.40 -8.09 8.90
C ALA A 38 -12.64 -7.21 9.01
N ALA A 39 -12.83 -6.33 8.02
CA ALA A 39 -14.00 -5.45 7.99
C ALA A 39 -15.19 -6.08 7.30
N ASN A 40 -15.00 -7.26 6.69
CA ASN A 40 -16.03 -7.92 5.88
C ASN A 40 -16.60 -6.97 4.83
N ASP A 41 -15.71 -6.26 4.14
CA ASP A 41 -16.08 -5.23 3.18
C ASP A 41 -15.40 -5.50 1.85
N TRP A 42 -16.13 -6.14 0.95
CA TRP A 42 -15.64 -6.49 -0.38
C TRP A 42 -16.26 -5.64 -1.47
N ASP A 43 -16.68 -4.43 -1.11
CA ASP A 43 -17.27 -3.48 -2.04
C ASP A 43 -16.17 -2.81 -2.86
N PHE A 44 -16.10 -3.11 -4.15
CA PHE A 44 -15.11 -2.56 -5.05
C PHE A 44 -15.65 -1.39 -5.87
N SER A 45 -16.84 -0.87 -5.54
CA SER A 45 -17.34 0.34 -6.14
C SER A 45 -16.44 1.52 -5.74
N GLU A 46 -16.64 2.67 -6.39
CA GLU A 46 -15.85 3.85 -6.04
C GLU A 46 -15.97 4.20 -4.57
N GLU A 47 -17.20 4.16 -4.05
CA GLU A 47 -17.42 4.45 -2.64
C GLU A 47 -16.74 3.44 -1.74
N GLY A 48 -16.78 2.16 -2.10
CA GLY A 48 -16.13 1.11 -1.34
C GLY A 48 -14.63 1.26 -1.34
N ARG A 49 -14.06 1.67 -2.46
CA ARG A 49 -12.62 1.90 -2.57
C ARG A 49 -12.19 3.09 -1.73
N ILE A 50 -12.98 4.14 -1.71
CA ILE A 50 -12.69 5.31 -0.87
C ILE A 50 -12.76 4.92 0.61
N ARG A 51 -13.77 4.15 0.98
CA ARG A 51 -13.93 3.69 2.34
C ARG A 51 -12.73 2.83 2.77
N GLN A 52 -12.27 1.96 1.86
CA GLN A 52 -11.10 1.12 2.15
C GLN A 52 -9.84 1.95 2.31
N ALA A 53 -9.65 2.97 1.47
CA ALA A 53 -8.47 3.84 1.58
C ALA A 53 -8.46 4.57 2.92
N LYS A 54 -9.60 5.05 3.36
CA LYS A 54 -9.71 5.71 4.66
C LYS A 54 -9.44 4.73 5.79
N ARG A 55 -9.94 3.52 5.67
CA ARG A 55 -9.71 2.47 6.67
C ARG A 55 -8.21 2.17 6.79
N MET A 56 -7.53 2.04 5.65
CA MET A 56 -6.10 1.79 5.65
C MET A 56 -5.33 2.96 6.26
N ALA A 57 -5.75 4.18 5.97
CA ALA A 57 -5.10 5.36 6.53
C ALA A 57 -5.29 5.42 8.05
N ASP A 58 -6.48 5.07 8.54
CA ASP A 58 -6.75 5.06 9.97
C ASP A 58 -5.91 4.00 10.68
N ILE A 59 -5.79 2.82 10.09
CA ILE A 59 -4.96 1.76 10.66
C ILE A 59 -3.51 2.18 10.68
N ALA A 60 -3.04 2.83 9.61
CA ALA A 60 -1.68 3.31 9.55
C ALA A 60 -1.40 4.35 10.64
N GLU A 61 -2.35 5.24 10.86
CA GLU A 61 -2.19 6.24 11.90
C GLU A 61 -2.11 5.59 13.29
N LYS A 62 -2.88 4.55 13.51
CA LYS A 62 -2.84 3.82 14.77
C LYS A 62 -1.45 3.23 15.02
N TYR A 63 -0.86 2.59 14.01
CA TYR A 63 0.48 2.03 14.15
C TYR A 63 1.53 3.12 14.33
N LYS A 64 1.34 4.26 13.68
CA LYS A 64 2.24 5.38 13.85
C LYS A 64 2.25 5.87 15.31
N GLN A 65 1.08 5.93 15.91
CA GLN A 65 0.96 6.37 17.30
C GLN A 65 1.56 5.37 18.28
N GLU A 66 1.52 4.09 17.95
CA GLU A 66 2.12 3.06 18.79
C GLU A 66 3.63 3.14 18.82
N GLY A 67 4.24 3.59 17.72
CA GLY A 67 5.68 3.84 17.69
C GLY A 67 6.58 2.62 17.65
N HIS A 68 6.05 1.44 17.29
CA HIS A 68 6.85 0.21 17.28
C HIS A 68 7.59 -0.05 15.99
N TYR A 69 7.25 0.67 14.92
CA TYR A 69 7.82 0.41 13.59
C TYR A 69 8.34 1.68 12.97
N ASP A 70 9.40 1.54 12.19
CA ASP A 70 9.96 2.67 11.43
C ASP A 70 9.21 2.89 10.12
N TYR A 71 8.62 1.82 9.58
CA TYR A 71 7.90 1.87 8.31
C TYR A 71 6.62 1.07 8.39
N LEU A 72 5.65 1.47 7.58
CA LEU A 72 4.46 0.68 7.32
C LEU A 72 4.44 0.38 5.83
N VAL A 73 4.35 -0.90 5.49
CA VAL A 73 4.29 -1.32 4.09
C VAL A 73 2.89 -1.83 3.80
N THR A 74 2.26 -1.31 2.76
CA THR A 74 0.95 -1.80 2.33
C THR A 74 0.97 -2.07 0.84
N ASP A 75 0.17 -3.03 0.40
CA ASP A 75 0.08 -3.40 -1.00
C ASP A 75 -1.35 -3.19 -1.49
N TYR A 76 -1.45 -2.61 -2.68
CA TYR A 76 -2.72 -2.27 -3.29
C TYR A 76 -2.77 -2.72 -4.73
N ILE A 77 -3.95 -3.10 -5.20
CA ILE A 77 -4.17 -3.38 -6.61
C ILE A 77 -4.67 -2.10 -7.25
N CYS A 78 -3.84 -1.47 -8.05
CA CYS A 78 -4.18 -0.31 -8.87
C CYS A 78 -5.12 0.71 -8.21
N PRO A 79 -4.69 1.34 -7.11
CA PRO A 79 -5.53 2.35 -6.48
C PRO A 79 -5.68 3.56 -7.39
N THR A 80 -6.85 4.20 -7.33
CA THR A 80 -7.07 5.42 -8.08
C THR A 80 -6.25 6.56 -7.49
N PRO A 81 -6.04 7.65 -8.23
CA PRO A 81 -5.32 8.80 -7.68
C PRO A 81 -5.95 9.31 -6.40
N LYS A 82 -7.28 9.31 -6.31
CA LYS A 82 -7.96 9.76 -5.11
C LYS A 82 -7.69 8.86 -3.91
N THR A 83 -7.72 7.53 -4.09
CA THR A 83 -7.47 6.62 -2.99
C THR A 83 -6.01 6.67 -2.56
N ARG A 84 -5.08 6.88 -3.49
CA ARG A 84 -3.67 7.09 -3.14
C ARG A 84 -3.49 8.34 -2.30
N GLU A 85 -4.19 9.42 -2.67
CA GLU A 85 -4.12 10.67 -1.94
C GLU A 85 -4.66 10.52 -0.53
N LEU A 86 -5.76 9.78 -0.37
CA LEU A 86 -6.35 9.54 0.94
C LEU A 86 -5.42 8.75 1.85
N PHE A 87 -4.71 7.76 1.31
CA PHE A 87 -3.75 7.00 2.10
C PHE A 87 -2.51 7.84 2.40
N ASN A 88 -2.10 8.69 1.48
CA ASN A 88 -1.02 9.65 1.64
C ASN A 88 0.30 8.97 2.03
N ALA A 89 0.77 8.08 1.19
CA ALA A 89 2.03 7.37 1.43
C ALA A 89 3.22 8.31 1.26
N ASP A 90 4.28 8.06 2.02
CA ASP A 90 5.52 8.80 1.86
C ASP A 90 6.31 8.33 0.65
N TYR A 91 6.21 7.04 0.33
CA TYR A 91 6.87 6.45 -0.83
C TYR A 91 5.88 5.56 -1.57
N VAL A 92 5.99 5.57 -2.89
CA VAL A 92 5.16 4.71 -3.73
C VAL A 92 6.08 3.86 -4.59
N ILE A 93 5.90 2.55 -4.53
CA ILE A 93 6.62 1.62 -5.38
C ILE A 93 5.61 1.03 -6.35
N TRP A 94 5.83 1.27 -7.62
CA TRP A 94 4.99 0.73 -8.67
C TRP A 94 5.68 -0.48 -9.26
N ILE A 95 5.03 -1.64 -9.20
CA ILE A 95 5.55 -2.85 -9.81
C ILE A 95 4.88 -3.01 -11.16
N ASP A 96 5.69 -2.94 -12.20
CA ASP A 96 5.25 -3.10 -13.56
C ASP A 96 5.86 -4.38 -14.08
N THR A 97 5.09 -5.47 -13.99
CA THR A 97 5.58 -6.78 -14.36
C THR A 97 4.96 -7.19 -15.68
N ILE A 98 5.83 -7.51 -16.64
CA ILE A 98 5.39 -8.02 -17.92
C ILE A 98 6.09 -9.34 -18.12
N GLU A 99 5.32 -10.42 -18.08
CA GLU A 99 5.87 -11.76 -18.24
C GLU A 99 6.94 -12.03 -17.20
N THR A 100 8.16 -12.30 -17.62
CA THR A 100 9.24 -12.65 -16.71
C THR A 100 10.08 -11.47 -16.28
N VAL A 101 9.79 -10.29 -16.81
CA VAL A 101 10.55 -9.09 -16.51
C VAL A 101 9.76 -8.21 -15.56
N SER A 102 10.39 -7.83 -14.47
CA SER A 102 9.76 -6.95 -13.49
C SER A 102 10.53 -5.66 -13.39
N TYR A 103 9.80 -4.57 -13.43
CA TYR A 103 10.38 -3.24 -13.23
C TYR A 103 9.76 -2.63 -11.98
N THR A 104 10.61 -2.10 -11.12
CA THR A 104 10.16 -1.44 -9.90
C THR A 104 10.55 0.02 -9.97
N HIS A 105 9.58 0.88 -9.79
CA HIS A 105 9.79 2.32 -9.81
C HIS A 105 9.46 2.88 -8.45
N LEU A 106 10.41 3.62 -7.87
CA LEU A 106 10.19 4.30 -6.61
C LEU A 106 9.89 5.76 -6.89
N THR A 107 8.75 6.22 -6.38
CA THR A 107 8.30 7.57 -6.61
C THR A 107 7.94 8.23 -5.29
N LEU A 108 8.41 9.46 -5.09
CA LEU A 108 8.00 10.24 -3.93
C LEU A 108 6.69 10.93 -4.27
N PRO A 109 5.63 10.71 -3.49
CA PRO A 109 4.32 11.23 -3.85
C PRO A 109 4.25 12.74 -3.98
N THR A 110 5.12 13.46 -3.29
CA THR A 110 5.09 14.92 -3.31
C THR A 110 5.80 15.51 -4.50
N ASN A 111 6.49 14.72 -5.30
CA ASN A 111 7.28 15.25 -6.40
C ASN A 111 6.50 15.51 -7.65
N ARG A 112 5.38 15.00 -7.77
CA ARG A 112 4.55 15.17 -8.92
C ARG A 112 4.15 13.79 -9.33
N GLU A 113 3.26 13.71 -10.19
CA GLU A 113 2.89 12.47 -10.70
C GLU A 113 3.81 12.01 -11.67
N VAL A 114 3.91 10.80 -11.85
CA VAL A 114 4.76 10.21 -12.85
C VAL A 114 3.93 9.39 -13.78
#